data_7269014c1b3ed1ce8a1736e634484d0b
#
_entry.id   7269014c1b3ed1ce8a1736e634484d0b
#
_cell.length_a   1.000
_cell.length_b   1.000
_cell.length_c   1.000
_cell.angle_alpha   90.00
_cell.angle_beta   90.00
_cell.angle_gamma   90.00
#
_symmetry.space_group_name_H-M   'P 1'
#
loop_
_entity.id
_entity.type
_entity.pdbx_description
1 polymer ?
#
loop_
_entity_poly.entity_id
_entity_poly.type
_entity_poly.pdbx_seq_one_letter_code
_entity_poly.pdbx_strand_id
1 'polypeptide(L)'
;MNDLETGILDEEGAIALLTSLYQQYLFINKVHDTRVIIGGKGRRNEANADRLALAVLETSRRVKDVVPQLTLRYYRGMNEEVLNKALLVVGEGCSFPLLYGDDTNIPAVMKLYGISEEEAEQYIPAGGGEYFIEATSTGTPNCGFNLQKAVELVLHNGDDAYMKCQAGPRTGEPEELGTFDQFWEAYRKQVEPEMLREAWGEAECYYTAAENAGYLQLSLLMNDCLERGRAMLSGGVCYMNGAPEIVGMVTAADSMTAIKKYVYDEKRFTLRQVKDMLDCNFEGFEKERRLFLNAPKYGNNDPEADAMVLKVYEHVARAAIECTETVGLDHYTIVSVNNSASADWGEYTMASACGRRSPG
;
A
#
# COMPACT_ATOMS: atom_id res chain seq x y z
N MET A 1 32.45 -6.73 0.41
CA MET A 1 32.82 -7.74 -0.62
C MET A 1 34.33 -7.80 -0.84
N ASN A 2 35.03 -6.68 -0.96
CA ASN A 2 36.48 -6.66 -1.10
C ASN A 2 37.21 -7.43 0.03
N ASP A 3 36.75 -7.29 1.27
CA ASP A 3 37.34 -7.98 2.43
C ASP A 3 37.15 -9.51 2.39
N LEU A 4 36.04 -9.97 1.78
CA LEU A 4 35.81 -11.39 1.51
C LEU A 4 36.72 -11.92 0.39
N GLU A 5 36.97 -11.12 -0.64
CA GLU A 5 37.88 -11.49 -1.76
C GLU A 5 39.32 -11.54 -1.33
N THR A 6 39.72 -10.63 -0.43
CA THR A 6 41.11 -10.55 0.10
C THR A 6 41.34 -11.46 1.30
N GLY A 7 40.33 -12.13 1.81
CA GLY A 7 40.43 -13.03 2.97
C GLY A 7 40.60 -12.32 4.32
N ILE A 8 40.36 -11.00 4.38
CA ILE A 8 40.32 -10.22 5.64
C ILE A 8 39.10 -10.65 6.44
N LEU A 9 38.00 -10.98 5.76
CA LEU A 9 36.75 -11.42 6.33
C LEU A 9 36.33 -12.75 5.66
N ASP A 10 35.83 -13.70 6.41
CA ASP A 10 35.13 -14.87 5.88
C ASP A 10 33.60 -14.67 5.92
N GLU A 11 32.86 -15.63 5.38
CA GLU A 11 31.39 -15.52 5.31
C GLU A 11 30.73 -15.50 6.69
N GLU A 12 31.22 -16.29 7.63
CA GLU A 12 30.71 -16.30 8.99
C GLU A 12 30.98 -14.97 9.72
N GLY A 13 32.14 -14.36 9.49
CA GLY A 13 32.46 -13.04 9.96
C GLY A 13 31.55 -11.96 9.36
N ALA A 14 31.25 -12.05 8.07
CA ALA A 14 30.30 -11.16 7.40
C ALA A 14 28.89 -11.29 8.00
N ILE A 15 28.41 -12.52 8.22
CA ILE A 15 27.13 -12.79 8.87
C ILE A 15 27.12 -12.27 10.31
N ALA A 16 28.21 -12.42 11.05
CA ALA A 16 28.32 -11.90 12.41
C ALA A 16 28.22 -10.36 12.45
N LEU A 17 28.86 -9.65 11.51
CA LEU A 17 28.74 -8.20 11.37
C LEU A 17 27.31 -7.76 11.01
N LEU A 18 26.67 -8.44 10.06
CA LEU A 18 25.27 -8.20 9.70
C LEU A 18 24.33 -8.48 10.87
N THR A 19 24.59 -9.55 11.64
CA THR A 19 23.83 -9.87 12.86
C THR A 19 23.95 -8.75 13.88
N SER A 20 25.16 -8.21 14.07
CA SER A 20 25.37 -7.06 14.96
C SER A 20 24.61 -5.82 14.50
N LEU A 21 24.57 -5.55 13.19
CA LEU A 21 23.76 -4.47 12.61
C LEU A 21 22.27 -4.69 12.88
N TYR A 22 21.76 -5.91 12.69
CA TYR A 22 20.36 -6.24 12.97
C TYR A 22 20.01 -6.05 14.45
N GLN A 23 20.92 -6.41 15.36
CA GLN A 23 20.75 -6.15 16.78
C GLN A 23 20.69 -4.65 17.12
N GLN A 24 21.42 -3.81 16.40
CA GLN A 24 21.31 -2.35 16.54
C GLN A 24 19.93 -1.85 16.08
N TYR A 25 19.42 -2.36 14.98
CA TYR A 25 18.06 -2.03 14.53
C TYR A 25 16.99 -2.47 15.53
N LEU A 26 17.11 -3.67 16.09
CA LEU A 26 16.24 -4.16 17.16
C LEU A 26 16.29 -3.27 18.40
N PHE A 27 17.49 -2.84 18.79
CA PHE A 27 17.66 -1.93 19.92
C PHE A 27 16.97 -0.57 19.73
N ILE A 28 17.03 -0.02 18.51
CA ILE A 28 16.32 1.22 18.14
C ILE A 28 14.80 1.00 18.16
N ASN A 29 14.33 -0.23 17.94
CA ASN A 29 12.92 -0.67 17.98
C ASN A 29 11.99 0.17 17.10
N LYS A 30 12.44 0.53 15.91
CA LYS A 30 11.65 1.27 14.91
C LYS A 30 11.43 0.40 13.68
N VAL A 31 10.40 -0.45 13.75
CA VAL A 31 10.06 -1.42 12.67
C VAL A 31 9.88 -0.72 11.33
N HIS A 32 9.24 0.44 11.31
CA HIS A 32 8.91 1.13 10.07
C HIS A 32 10.11 1.83 9.41
N ASP A 33 11.16 2.14 10.16
CA ASP A 33 12.29 2.94 9.67
C ASP A 33 13.51 2.09 9.29
N THR A 34 13.47 0.77 9.51
CA THR A 34 14.59 -0.13 9.24
C THR A 34 14.25 -1.09 8.11
N ARG A 35 14.63 -0.71 6.89
CA ARG A 35 14.38 -1.50 5.68
C ARG A 35 15.68 -1.84 5.00
N VAL A 36 15.77 -3.08 4.51
CA VAL A 36 16.92 -3.57 3.74
C VAL A 36 16.39 -4.17 2.45
N ILE A 37 16.90 -3.71 1.32
CA ILE A 37 16.50 -4.17 0.00
C ILE A 37 17.70 -4.85 -0.67
N ILE A 38 17.50 -6.07 -1.13
CA ILE A 38 18.51 -6.87 -1.80
C ILE A 38 18.01 -7.35 -3.16
N GLY A 39 18.92 -7.82 -4.01
CA GLY A 39 18.62 -8.28 -5.36
C GLY A 39 18.24 -7.14 -6.32
N GLY A 40 17.50 -7.47 -7.37
CA GLY A 40 17.04 -6.55 -8.41
C GLY A 40 17.94 -6.47 -9.64
N LYS A 41 17.33 -6.10 -10.78
CA LYS A 41 18.05 -5.80 -12.04
C LYS A 41 18.90 -4.53 -11.91
N GLY A 42 19.85 -4.34 -12.83
CA GLY A 42 20.66 -3.11 -12.93
C GLY A 42 21.71 -2.94 -11.84
N ARG A 43 22.07 -4.00 -11.12
CA ARG A 43 23.12 -3.93 -10.10
C ARG A 43 24.51 -3.83 -10.76
N ARG A 44 25.31 -2.87 -10.29
CA ARG A 44 26.66 -2.58 -10.84
C ARG A 44 27.58 -3.81 -10.89
N ASN A 45 27.43 -4.73 -9.93
CA ASN A 45 28.14 -6.00 -9.87
C ASN A 45 27.19 -7.06 -9.28
N GLU A 46 26.51 -7.81 -10.16
CA GLU A 46 25.50 -8.80 -9.79
C GLU A 46 26.07 -9.92 -8.92
N ALA A 47 27.24 -10.45 -9.26
CA ALA A 47 27.87 -11.54 -8.49
C ALA A 47 28.14 -11.14 -7.04
N ASN A 48 28.62 -9.92 -6.82
CA ASN A 48 28.84 -9.39 -5.47
C ASN A 48 27.52 -9.07 -4.76
N ALA A 49 26.52 -8.57 -5.48
CA ALA A 49 25.20 -8.30 -4.92
C ALA A 49 24.51 -9.61 -4.49
N ASP A 50 24.61 -10.68 -5.29
CA ASP A 50 24.08 -12.01 -4.97
C ASP A 50 24.75 -12.61 -3.74
N ARG A 51 26.07 -12.53 -3.66
CA ARG A 51 26.83 -13.02 -2.51
C ARG A 51 26.45 -12.28 -1.22
N LEU A 52 26.26 -10.95 -1.29
CA LEU A 52 25.78 -10.16 -0.18
C LEU A 52 24.34 -10.55 0.17
N ALA A 53 23.47 -10.74 -0.83
CA ALA A 53 22.08 -11.14 -0.61
C ALA A 53 21.99 -12.49 0.12
N LEU A 54 22.82 -13.46 -0.22
CA LEU A 54 22.89 -14.76 0.47
C LEU A 54 23.29 -14.60 1.95
N ALA A 55 24.28 -13.75 2.25
CA ALA A 55 24.71 -13.46 3.62
C ALA A 55 23.61 -12.76 4.43
N VAL A 56 22.91 -11.79 3.82
CA VAL A 56 21.77 -11.08 4.44
C VAL A 56 20.62 -12.03 4.72
N LEU A 57 20.26 -12.90 3.76
CA LEU A 57 19.21 -13.91 3.92
C LEU A 57 19.56 -14.91 5.04
N GLU A 58 20.81 -15.35 5.10
CA GLU A 58 21.26 -16.24 6.19
C GLU A 58 21.20 -15.53 7.55
N THR A 59 21.57 -14.26 7.60
CA THR A 59 21.43 -13.45 8.82
C THR A 59 19.97 -13.38 9.27
N SER A 60 19.05 -13.06 8.36
CA SER A 60 17.61 -13.02 8.67
C SER A 60 17.10 -14.38 9.15
N ARG A 61 17.55 -15.48 8.54
CA ARG A 61 17.21 -16.84 8.93
C ARG A 61 17.65 -17.17 10.37
N ARG A 62 18.83 -16.69 10.78
CA ARG A 62 19.38 -16.92 12.12
C ARG A 62 18.73 -16.03 13.19
N VAL A 63 18.46 -14.76 12.85
CA VAL A 63 17.88 -13.79 13.78
C VAL A 63 16.39 -14.04 14.00
N LYS A 64 15.65 -14.38 12.95
CA LYS A 64 14.20 -14.69 12.97
C LYS A 64 13.34 -13.58 13.61
N ASP A 65 13.66 -12.33 13.31
CA ASP A 65 12.91 -11.17 13.79
C ASP A 65 12.23 -10.42 12.63
N VAL A 66 11.32 -9.52 12.95
CA VAL A 66 10.63 -8.65 11.98
C VAL A 66 11.44 -7.40 11.62
N VAL A 67 12.55 -7.18 12.30
CA VAL A 67 13.46 -6.03 12.08
C VAL A 67 14.84 -6.54 11.70
N PRO A 68 15.43 -6.02 10.61
CA PRO A 68 14.88 -5.09 9.64
C PRO A 68 13.83 -5.75 8.73
N GLN A 69 12.94 -4.94 8.17
CA GLN A 69 12.04 -5.41 7.11
C GLN A 69 12.88 -5.65 5.84
N LEU A 70 13.12 -6.93 5.54
CA LEU A 70 13.90 -7.34 4.39
C LEU A 70 13.02 -7.45 3.16
N THR A 71 13.47 -6.93 2.03
CA THR A 71 12.85 -7.07 0.72
C THR A 71 13.83 -7.68 -0.26
N LEU A 72 13.39 -8.69 -1.01
CA LEU A 72 14.10 -9.23 -2.17
C LEU A 72 13.39 -8.79 -3.45
N ARG A 73 14.09 -8.05 -4.30
CA ARG A 73 13.69 -7.82 -5.68
C ARG A 73 14.19 -8.97 -6.54
N TYR A 74 13.26 -9.69 -7.17
CA TYR A 74 13.57 -10.84 -8.01
C TYR A 74 13.15 -10.62 -9.47
N TYR A 75 13.79 -11.33 -10.40
CA TYR A 75 13.48 -11.24 -11.82
C TYR A 75 13.79 -12.57 -12.52
N ARG A 76 13.25 -12.76 -13.73
CA ARG A 76 13.50 -13.94 -14.51
C ARG A 76 14.98 -13.99 -14.94
N GLY A 77 15.67 -15.06 -14.57
CA GLY A 77 17.08 -15.27 -14.87
C GLY A 77 18.04 -14.78 -13.78
N MET A 78 17.52 -14.31 -12.62
CA MET A 78 18.37 -14.07 -11.46
C MET A 78 19.04 -15.34 -10.97
N ASN A 79 20.03 -15.22 -10.13
CA ASN A 79 20.67 -16.34 -9.45
C ASN A 79 19.64 -17.15 -8.64
N GLU A 80 19.39 -18.40 -9.06
CA GLU A 80 18.41 -19.27 -8.42
C GLU A 80 18.75 -19.59 -6.95
N GLU A 81 20.03 -19.59 -6.56
CA GLU A 81 20.44 -19.82 -5.19
C GLU A 81 19.89 -18.74 -4.26
N VAL A 82 19.89 -17.47 -4.68
CA VAL A 82 19.34 -16.36 -3.91
C VAL A 82 17.82 -16.52 -3.72
N LEU A 83 17.10 -16.83 -4.80
CA LEU A 83 15.65 -17.02 -4.73
C LEU A 83 15.29 -18.23 -3.86
N ASN A 84 15.97 -19.37 -4.06
CA ASN A 84 15.74 -20.57 -3.26
C ASN A 84 16.04 -20.34 -1.78
N LYS A 85 17.11 -19.59 -1.47
CA LYS A 85 17.43 -19.21 -0.08
C LYS A 85 16.33 -18.32 0.53
N ALA A 86 15.80 -17.35 -0.21
CA ALA A 86 14.70 -16.52 0.26
C ALA A 86 13.43 -17.33 0.55
N LEU A 87 13.07 -18.24 -0.36
CA LEU A 87 11.93 -19.13 -0.17
C LEU A 87 12.12 -20.07 1.04
N LEU A 88 13.34 -20.56 1.26
CA LEU A 88 13.67 -21.36 2.44
C LEU A 88 13.47 -20.55 3.73
N VAL A 89 13.94 -19.30 3.77
CA VAL A 89 13.82 -18.42 4.93
C VAL A 89 12.34 -18.19 5.28
N VAL A 90 11.50 -17.89 4.28
CA VAL A 90 10.05 -17.75 4.47
C VAL A 90 9.43 -19.08 4.90
N GLY A 91 9.83 -20.20 4.29
CA GLY A 91 9.35 -21.55 4.62
C GLY A 91 9.69 -22.00 6.05
N GLU A 92 10.75 -21.46 6.64
CA GLU A 92 11.10 -21.67 8.06
C GLU A 92 10.28 -20.78 9.04
N GLY A 93 9.30 -20.02 8.54
CA GLY A 93 8.39 -19.19 9.32
C GLY A 93 8.88 -17.78 9.59
N CYS A 94 9.89 -17.29 8.85
CA CYS A 94 10.27 -15.89 8.91
C CYS A 94 9.26 -15.00 8.17
N SER A 95 8.92 -13.85 8.74
CA SER A 95 8.00 -12.87 8.11
C SER A 95 8.59 -12.22 6.86
N PHE A 96 9.90 -12.21 6.72
CA PHE A 96 10.65 -11.60 5.62
C PHE A 96 11.63 -12.60 5.00
N PRO A 97 12.06 -12.42 3.72
CA PRO A 97 11.86 -11.21 2.89
C PRO A 97 10.48 -11.10 2.24
N LEU A 98 10.02 -9.85 1.99
CA LEU A 98 8.98 -9.57 1.01
C LEU A 98 9.58 -9.77 -0.40
N LEU A 99 8.76 -10.25 -1.33
CA LEU A 99 9.19 -10.55 -2.71
C LEU A 99 8.58 -9.56 -3.69
N TYR A 100 9.41 -8.83 -4.44
CA TYR A 100 8.99 -7.88 -5.47
C TYR A 100 9.56 -8.28 -6.83
N GLY A 101 8.67 -8.52 -7.82
CA GLY A 101 9.03 -8.98 -9.15
C GLY A 101 9.38 -7.82 -10.08
N ASP A 102 10.66 -7.66 -10.43
CA ASP A 102 11.15 -6.59 -11.31
C ASP A 102 10.55 -6.65 -12.70
N ASP A 103 10.27 -7.84 -13.22
CA ASP A 103 9.67 -8.00 -14.56
C ASP A 103 8.27 -7.36 -14.69
N THR A 104 7.58 -7.15 -13.56
CA THR A 104 6.30 -6.45 -13.50
C THR A 104 6.48 -5.01 -13.04
N ASN A 105 7.31 -4.80 -12.01
CA ASN A 105 7.41 -3.51 -11.35
C ASN A 105 8.20 -2.48 -12.16
N ILE A 106 9.30 -2.86 -12.82
CA ILE A 106 10.07 -1.92 -13.64
C ILE A 106 9.21 -1.31 -14.77
N PRO A 107 8.47 -2.09 -15.58
CA PRO A 107 7.57 -1.52 -16.57
C PRO A 107 6.47 -0.63 -15.98
N ALA A 108 5.96 -0.97 -14.79
CA ALA A 108 4.95 -0.17 -14.11
C ALA A 108 5.51 1.18 -13.65
N VAL A 109 6.71 1.18 -13.05
CA VAL A 109 7.43 2.39 -12.62
C VAL A 109 7.78 3.28 -13.83
N MET A 110 8.31 2.69 -14.92
CA MET A 110 8.56 3.43 -16.16
C MET A 110 7.31 4.16 -16.65
N LYS A 111 6.18 3.45 -16.68
CA LYS A 111 4.92 4.04 -17.16
C LYS A 111 4.40 5.11 -16.21
N LEU A 112 4.52 4.88 -14.90
CA LEU A 112 4.00 5.79 -13.86
C LEU A 112 4.78 7.11 -13.82
N TYR A 113 6.11 7.01 -13.83
CA TYR A 113 7.00 8.15 -13.68
C TYR A 113 7.44 8.76 -15.04
N GLY A 114 7.19 8.08 -16.15
CA GLY A 114 7.64 8.53 -17.46
C GLY A 114 9.16 8.51 -17.64
N ILE A 115 9.86 7.60 -16.96
CA ILE A 115 11.33 7.51 -16.88
C ILE A 115 11.87 6.34 -17.70
N SER A 116 13.19 6.33 -17.92
CA SER A 116 13.90 5.26 -18.61
C SER A 116 13.90 3.95 -17.82
N GLU A 117 14.17 2.82 -18.48
CA GLU A 117 14.33 1.53 -17.83
C GLU A 117 15.50 1.55 -16.82
N GLU A 118 16.64 2.15 -17.20
CA GLU A 118 17.81 2.28 -16.35
C GLU A 118 17.49 3.04 -15.05
N GLU A 119 16.72 4.09 -15.13
CA GLU A 119 16.27 4.86 -13.97
C GLU A 119 15.22 4.09 -13.16
N ALA A 120 14.28 3.43 -13.83
CA ALA A 120 13.26 2.60 -13.19
C ALA A 120 13.86 1.38 -12.46
N GLU A 121 14.98 0.83 -12.94
CA GLU A 121 15.74 -0.22 -12.23
C GLU A 121 16.24 0.22 -10.85
N GLN A 122 16.29 1.52 -10.58
CA GLN A 122 16.65 2.06 -9.26
C GLN A 122 15.45 2.21 -8.34
N TYR A 123 14.28 1.67 -8.68
CA TYR A 123 13.13 1.74 -7.78
C TYR A 123 13.39 1.00 -6.47
N ILE A 124 12.86 1.56 -5.41
CA ILE A 124 12.89 1.01 -4.06
C ILE A 124 11.45 0.77 -3.63
N PRO A 125 11.02 -0.50 -3.43
CA PRO A 125 9.73 -0.78 -2.82
C PRO A 125 9.90 -0.62 -1.29
N ALA A 126 9.51 0.52 -0.78
CA ALA A 126 9.56 0.79 0.65
C ALA A 126 8.23 0.36 1.29
N GLY A 127 8.23 0.16 2.56
CA GLY A 127 7.03 -0.03 3.35
C GLY A 127 6.09 -1.13 2.90
N GLY A 128 4.90 -0.72 2.65
CA GLY A 128 3.82 -1.54 2.11
C GLY A 128 3.88 -1.73 0.60
N GLY A 129 4.90 -1.20 -0.07
CA GLY A 129 5.07 -1.24 -1.52
C GLY A 129 5.06 0.14 -2.18
N GLU A 130 5.27 1.19 -1.41
CA GLU A 130 5.47 2.54 -1.92
C GLU A 130 6.72 2.56 -2.78
N TYR A 131 6.60 3.10 -4.00
CA TYR A 131 7.73 3.19 -4.91
C TYR A 131 8.47 4.50 -4.76
N PHE A 132 9.77 4.39 -4.54
CA PHE A 132 10.72 5.50 -4.60
C PHE A 132 11.71 5.24 -5.73
N ILE A 133 12.32 6.29 -6.24
CA ILE A 133 13.54 6.17 -7.06
C ILE A 133 14.71 6.55 -6.18
N GLU A 134 15.71 5.68 -6.08
CA GLU A 134 16.84 5.80 -5.16
C GLU A 134 17.50 7.18 -5.25
N ALA A 135 17.59 7.84 -4.11
CA ALA A 135 18.17 9.17 -3.95
C ALA A 135 17.62 10.27 -4.88
N THR A 136 16.53 10.04 -5.61
CA THR A 136 16.02 10.97 -6.63
C THR A 136 14.60 11.44 -6.30
N SER A 137 13.83 10.64 -5.57
CA SER A 137 12.46 10.98 -5.18
C SER A 137 12.27 11.04 -3.67
N THR A 138 11.29 11.83 -3.26
CA THR A 138 10.67 11.74 -1.93
C THR A 138 9.35 11.01 -2.03
N GLY A 139 8.71 10.84 -0.91
CA GLY A 139 7.38 10.33 -0.75
C GLY A 139 7.34 9.37 0.44
N THR A 140 6.49 9.67 1.39
CA THR A 140 6.15 8.74 2.46
C THR A 140 4.64 8.71 2.55
N PRO A 141 4.02 7.59 2.90
CA PRO A 141 2.60 7.58 3.19
C PRO A 141 2.37 8.35 4.49
N ASN A 142 1.83 9.54 4.38
CA ASN A 142 1.48 10.38 5.53
C ASN A 142 -0.01 10.38 5.81
N CYS A 143 -0.79 9.73 4.95
CA CYS A 143 -2.24 9.65 5.06
C CYS A 143 -2.73 8.24 4.79
N GLY A 144 -3.95 7.97 5.20
CA GLY A 144 -4.59 6.68 5.00
C GLY A 144 -6.06 6.82 4.63
N PHE A 145 -6.55 5.93 3.78
CA PHE A 145 -7.91 5.97 3.27
C PHE A 145 -8.61 4.61 3.31
N ASN A 146 -9.77 4.55 3.98
CA ASN A 146 -10.57 3.34 4.10
C ASN A 146 -11.68 3.30 3.06
N LEU A 147 -11.51 2.51 2.01
CA LEU A 147 -12.48 2.38 0.92
C LEU A 147 -13.80 1.74 1.36
N GLN A 148 -13.80 0.88 2.38
CA GLN A 148 -15.05 0.33 2.92
C GLN A 148 -15.87 1.41 3.64
N LYS A 149 -15.23 2.39 4.27
CA LYS A 149 -15.92 3.55 4.85
C LYS A 149 -16.66 4.35 3.76
N ALA A 150 -16.09 4.49 2.56
CA ALA A 150 -16.78 5.14 1.44
C ALA A 150 -18.08 4.40 1.05
N VAL A 151 -18.10 3.05 1.08
CA VAL A 151 -19.33 2.27 0.88
C VAL A 151 -20.36 2.52 1.98
N GLU A 152 -19.91 2.61 3.24
CA GLU A 152 -20.76 2.97 4.38
C GLU A 152 -21.37 4.36 4.19
N LEU A 153 -20.58 5.35 3.79
CA LEU A 153 -21.03 6.72 3.54
C LEU A 153 -22.08 6.79 2.42
N VAL A 154 -21.98 5.95 1.37
CA VAL A 154 -23.03 5.86 0.35
C VAL A 154 -24.36 5.40 0.97
N LEU A 155 -24.32 4.35 1.79
CA LEU A 155 -25.51 3.80 2.44
C LEU A 155 -26.18 4.77 3.43
N HIS A 156 -25.40 5.71 3.97
CA HIS A 156 -25.85 6.71 4.96
C HIS A 156 -25.90 8.13 4.39
N ASN A 157 -25.92 8.27 3.05
CA ASN A 157 -26.00 9.56 2.38
C ASN A 157 -24.97 10.58 2.91
N GLY A 158 -23.72 10.13 3.12
CA GLY A 158 -22.59 10.95 3.56
C GLY A 158 -22.44 11.10 5.08
N ASP A 159 -23.32 10.49 5.88
CA ASP A 159 -23.14 10.46 7.33
C ASP A 159 -22.27 9.27 7.77
N ASP A 160 -21.33 9.52 8.66
CA ASP A 160 -20.59 8.48 9.35
C ASP A 160 -21.43 7.93 10.51
N ALA A 161 -21.85 6.66 10.39
CA ALA A 161 -22.72 6.02 11.38
C ALA A 161 -22.03 5.80 12.73
N TYR A 162 -20.70 5.64 12.76
CA TYR A 162 -19.90 5.48 13.97
C TYR A 162 -19.67 6.84 14.67
N MET A 163 -19.16 7.82 13.92
CA MET A 163 -18.85 9.16 14.43
C MET A 163 -20.09 10.05 14.63
N LYS A 164 -21.24 9.66 14.06
CA LYS A 164 -22.53 10.37 14.11
C LYS A 164 -22.42 11.84 13.62
N CYS A 165 -21.70 12.02 12.54
CA CYS A 165 -21.52 13.32 11.88
C CYS A 165 -21.51 13.16 10.36
N GLN A 166 -21.72 14.25 9.64
CA GLN A 166 -21.50 14.24 8.20
C GLN A 166 -20.00 14.19 7.93
N ALA A 167 -19.54 13.15 7.24
CA ALA A 167 -18.14 12.92 6.89
C ALA A 167 -17.90 12.98 5.37
N GLY A 168 -18.94 12.81 4.56
CA GLY A 168 -18.85 12.88 3.11
C GLY A 168 -19.96 13.75 2.49
N PRO A 169 -19.93 13.97 1.17
CA PRO A 169 -20.98 14.69 0.46
C PRO A 169 -22.31 13.91 0.47
N ARG A 170 -23.41 14.64 0.35
CA ARG A 170 -24.73 14.05 0.16
C ARG A 170 -24.82 13.44 -1.26
N THR A 171 -25.05 12.14 -1.34
CA THR A 171 -25.07 11.39 -2.61
C THR A 171 -26.43 10.74 -2.91
N GLY A 172 -27.42 10.99 -2.09
CA GLY A 172 -28.78 10.48 -2.18
C GLY A 172 -29.07 9.41 -1.13
N GLU A 173 -30.37 9.29 -0.79
CA GLU A 173 -30.83 8.23 0.12
C GLU A 173 -30.82 6.86 -0.59
N PRO A 174 -30.71 5.73 0.14
CA PRO A 174 -30.70 4.40 -0.47
C PRO A 174 -31.84 4.14 -1.45
N GLU A 175 -33.01 4.72 -1.23
CA GLU A 175 -34.18 4.58 -2.10
C GLU A 175 -34.03 5.31 -3.45
N GLU A 176 -33.16 6.31 -3.52
CA GLU A 176 -32.92 7.10 -4.73
C GLU A 176 -31.88 6.44 -5.65
N LEU A 177 -31.12 5.47 -5.15
CA LEU A 177 -30.10 4.74 -5.87
C LEU A 177 -30.71 3.46 -6.52
N GLY A 178 -31.54 3.64 -7.53
CA GLY A 178 -32.33 2.57 -8.16
C GLY A 178 -31.54 1.62 -9.07
N THR A 179 -30.29 1.96 -9.44
CA THR A 179 -29.40 1.13 -10.27
C THR A 179 -28.01 1.02 -9.65
N PHE A 180 -27.27 -0.03 -10.03
CA PHE A 180 -25.88 -0.18 -9.57
C PHE A 180 -24.98 0.95 -10.09
N ASP A 181 -25.25 1.49 -11.26
CA ASP A 181 -24.49 2.61 -11.80
C ASP A 181 -24.69 3.89 -10.96
N GLN A 182 -25.91 4.12 -10.44
CA GLN A 182 -26.16 5.22 -9.50
C GLN A 182 -25.45 5.00 -8.16
N PHE A 183 -25.42 3.76 -7.65
CA PHE A 183 -24.67 3.40 -6.45
C PHE A 183 -23.16 3.61 -6.68
N TRP A 184 -22.64 3.16 -7.81
CA TRP A 184 -21.23 3.35 -8.17
C TRP A 184 -20.87 4.82 -8.29
N GLU A 185 -21.71 5.64 -8.91
CA GLU A 185 -21.49 7.07 -9.00
C GLU A 185 -21.54 7.77 -7.64
N ALA A 186 -22.42 7.33 -6.74
CA ALA A 186 -22.46 7.79 -5.35
C ALA A 186 -21.15 7.41 -4.61
N TYR A 187 -20.63 6.19 -4.83
CA TYR A 187 -19.35 5.76 -4.28
C TYR A 187 -18.18 6.62 -4.78
N ARG A 188 -18.11 6.89 -6.07
CA ARG A 188 -17.11 7.79 -6.63
C ARG A 188 -17.09 9.16 -5.96
N LYS A 189 -18.28 9.72 -5.77
CA LYS A 189 -18.45 11.02 -5.10
C LYS A 189 -18.04 11.02 -3.62
N GLN A 190 -17.99 9.86 -2.96
CA GLN A 190 -17.41 9.77 -1.63
C GLN A 190 -15.88 9.67 -1.70
N VAL A 191 -15.32 8.95 -2.69
CA VAL A 191 -13.90 8.68 -2.80
C VAL A 191 -13.10 9.89 -3.31
N GLU A 192 -13.57 10.55 -4.37
CA GLU A 192 -12.80 11.58 -5.08
C GLU A 192 -12.47 12.80 -4.19
N PRO A 193 -13.42 13.40 -3.46
CA PRO A 193 -13.10 14.52 -2.56
C PRO A 193 -12.20 14.13 -1.40
N GLU A 194 -12.36 12.92 -0.88
CA GLU A 194 -11.52 12.42 0.20
C GLU A 194 -10.09 12.21 -0.28
N MET A 195 -9.89 11.64 -1.46
CA MET A 195 -8.57 11.50 -2.08
C MET A 195 -7.87 12.86 -2.25
N LEU A 196 -8.61 13.86 -2.71
CA LEU A 196 -8.08 15.21 -2.84
C LEU A 196 -7.72 15.82 -1.48
N ARG A 197 -8.54 15.59 -0.45
CA ARG A 197 -8.27 16.06 0.92
C ARG A 197 -6.98 15.44 1.48
N GLU A 198 -6.80 14.13 1.28
CA GLU A 198 -5.59 13.42 1.69
C GLU A 198 -4.36 13.93 0.94
N ALA A 199 -4.46 14.14 -0.38
CA ALA A 199 -3.37 14.67 -1.19
C ALA A 199 -2.95 16.09 -0.75
N TRP A 200 -3.92 16.95 -0.42
CA TRP A 200 -3.64 18.27 0.15
C TRP A 200 -2.96 18.18 1.51
N GLY A 201 -3.43 17.30 2.39
CA GLY A 201 -2.82 17.07 3.70
C GLY A 201 -1.35 16.65 3.60
N GLU A 202 -1.02 15.75 2.68
CA GLU A 202 0.35 15.32 2.46
C GLU A 202 1.23 16.43 1.87
N ALA A 203 0.75 17.14 0.85
CA ALA A 203 1.46 18.28 0.28
C ALA A 203 1.72 19.37 1.31
N GLU A 204 0.74 19.70 2.16
CA GLU A 204 0.87 20.68 3.25
C GLU A 204 1.91 20.24 4.29
N CYS A 205 1.98 18.93 4.62
CA CYS A 205 3.04 18.39 5.47
C CYS A 205 4.43 18.63 4.89
N TYR A 206 4.61 18.41 3.59
CA TYR A 206 5.90 18.67 2.92
C TYR A 206 6.25 20.15 2.92
N TYR A 207 5.32 21.04 2.59
CA TYR A 207 5.56 22.47 2.60
C TYR A 207 5.90 22.97 4.01
N THR A 208 5.15 22.52 5.01
CA THR A 208 5.42 22.87 6.41
C THR A 208 6.79 22.37 6.88
N ALA A 209 7.15 21.12 6.52
CA ALA A 209 8.46 20.58 6.83
C ALA A 209 9.60 21.30 6.09
N ALA A 210 9.38 21.69 4.84
CA ALA A 210 10.35 22.48 4.07
C ALA A 210 10.71 23.82 4.75
N GLU A 211 9.69 24.48 5.32
CA GLU A 211 9.88 25.77 5.98
C GLU A 211 10.49 25.65 7.40
N ASN A 212 10.17 24.60 8.14
CA ASN A 212 10.47 24.50 9.56
C ASN A 212 11.54 23.46 9.91
N ALA A 213 11.76 22.44 9.08
CA ALA A 213 12.61 21.29 9.39
C ALA A 213 13.39 20.76 8.17
N GLY A 214 13.89 21.58 7.34
CA GLY A 214 14.47 21.39 6.01
C GLY A 214 15.25 20.08 5.68
N TYR A 215 15.35 19.12 6.59
CA TYR A 215 16.03 17.82 6.40
C TYR A 215 17.40 17.95 5.72
N LEU A 216 18.21 18.94 6.13
CA LEU A 216 19.44 19.32 5.44
C LEU A 216 20.43 18.16 5.35
N GLN A 217 20.58 17.37 6.42
CA GLN A 217 21.49 16.21 6.41
C GLN A 217 21.05 15.16 5.39
N LEU A 218 19.74 14.87 5.30
CA LEU A 218 19.21 13.93 4.33
C LEU A 218 19.34 14.49 2.91
N SER A 219 19.13 15.79 2.72
CA SER A 219 19.31 16.48 1.45
C SER A 219 20.73 16.33 0.86
N LEU A 220 21.75 16.18 1.70
CA LEU A 220 23.12 15.91 1.24
C LEU A 220 23.29 14.51 0.62
N LEU A 221 22.38 13.59 0.88
CA LEU A 221 22.39 12.22 0.36
C LEU A 221 21.45 12.05 -0.85
N MET A 222 20.69 13.11 -1.19
CA MET A 222 19.77 13.11 -2.33
C MET A 222 20.44 13.76 -3.54
N ASN A 223 20.23 13.14 -4.70
CA ASN A 223 20.68 13.71 -5.98
C ASN A 223 20.03 15.07 -6.21
N ASP A 224 20.69 15.93 -6.94
CA ASP A 224 20.26 17.27 -7.36
C ASP A 224 20.13 18.32 -6.25
N CYS A 225 19.97 17.94 -4.98
CA CYS A 225 19.81 18.91 -3.89
C CYS A 225 20.98 19.88 -3.77
N LEU A 226 22.21 19.40 -3.92
CA LEU A 226 23.42 20.23 -3.87
C LEU A 226 23.53 21.12 -5.11
N GLU A 227 23.31 20.55 -6.29
CA GLU A 227 23.35 21.24 -7.58
C GLU A 227 22.31 22.34 -7.67
N ARG A 228 21.12 22.09 -7.17
CA ARG A 228 20.03 23.07 -7.12
C ARG A 228 20.14 24.05 -5.96
N GLY A 229 20.99 23.76 -4.97
CA GLY A 229 21.12 24.57 -3.75
C GLY A 229 19.83 24.63 -2.94
N ARG A 230 19.05 23.54 -2.91
CA ARG A 230 17.76 23.43 -2.25
C ARG A 230 17.66 22.17 -1.40
N ALA A 231 16.97 22.27 -0.26
CA ALA A 231 16.64 21.10 0.54
C ALA A 231 15.64 20.20 -0.20
N MET A 232 15.64 18.90 0.11
CA MET A 232 14.86 17.89 -0.59
C MET A 232 13.36 18.25 -0.71
N LEU A 233 12.72 18.71 0.37
CA LEU A 233 11.30 19.09 0.37
C LEU A 233 11.05 20.51 -0.15
N SER A 234 12.09 21.27 -0.48
CA SER A 234 12.00 22.62 -1.06
C SER A 234 12.24 22.60 -2.58
N GLY A 235 12.05 21.48 -3.24
CA GLY A 235 12.29 21.28 -4.67
C GLY A 235 13.75 20.95 -5.00
N GLY A 236 14.52 20.40 -4.03
CA GLY A 236 15.87 19.90 -4.24
C GLY A 236 15.91 18.57 -4.98
N VAL A 237 14.96 17.68 -4.75
CA VAL A 237 14.87 16.38 -5.45
C VAL A 237 14.23 16.50 -6.82
N CYS A 238 14.41 15.48 -7.67
CA CYS A 238 13.76 15.43 -8.98
C CYS A 238 12.26 15.23 -8.84
N TYR A 239 11.82 14.33 -7.97
CA TYR A 239 10.42 13.94 -7.84
C TYR A 239 9.94 14.09 -6.40
N MET A 240 9.02 15.02 -6.15
CA MET A 240 8.27 15.12 -4.92
C MET A 240 7.00 14.28 -5.05
N ASN A 241 7.03 13.09 -4.50
CA ASN A 241 5.96 12.11 -4.63
C ASN A 241 5.18 11.98 -3.33
N GLY A 242 3.91 11.61 -3.44
CA GLY A 242 3.06 11.18 -2.35
C GLY A 242 2.46 9.80 -2.59
N ALA A 243 2.10 9.11 -1.52
CA ALA A 243 1.54 7.77 -1.59
C ALA A 243 0.54 7.52 -0.45
N PRO A 244 -0.78 7.70 -0.69
CA PRO A 244 -1.77 7.36 0.32
C PRO A 244 -1.87 5.85 0.52
N GLU A 245 -1.86 5.42 1.78
CA GLU A 245 -2.14 4.05 2.16
C GLU A 245 -3.63 3.75 2.04
N ILE A 246 -3.98 2.82 1.16
CA ILE A 246 -5.36 2.40 0.93
C ILE A 246 -5.63 1.11 1.68
N VAL A 247 -6.66 1.12 2.54
CA VAL A 247 -7.16 -0.08 3.22
C VAL A 247 -8.59 -0.38 2.82
N GLY A 248 -9.04 -1.61 3.06
CA GLY A 248 -10.42 -2.03 2.84
C GLY A 248 -10.85 -2.17 1.39
N MET A 249 -9.94 -2.16 0.41
CA MET A 249 -10.26 -2.25 -1.02
C MET A 249 -11.02 -3.54 -1.36
N VAL A 250 -10.53 -4.68 -0.92
CA VAL A 250 -11.19 -5.98 -1.16
C VAL A 250 -12.54 -6.03 -0.43
N THR A 251 -12.61 -5.54 0.81
CA THR A 251 -13.86 -5.50 1.57
C THR A 251 -14.92 -4.63 0.87
N ALA A 252 -14.52 -3.48 0.34
CA ALA A 252 -15.38 -2.59 -0.43
C ALA A 252 -15.87 -3.25 -1.72
N ALA A 253 -14.96 -3.85 -2.49
CA ALA A 253 -15.29 -4.52 -3.74
C ALA A 253 -16.22 -5.72 -3.51
N ASP A 254 -15.93 -6.57 -2.52
CA ASP A 254 -16.79 -7.70 -2.15
C ASP A 254 -18.16 -7.25 -1.65
N SER A 255 -18.22 -6.13 -0.91
CA SER A 255 -19.49 -5.54 -0.48
C SER A 255 -20.30 -5.03 -1.67
N MET A 256 -19.64 -4.36 -2.62
CA MET A 256 -20.31 -3.88 -3.84
C MET A 256 -20.74 -5.03 -4.76
N THR A 257 -19.96 -6.10 -4.86
CA THR A 257 -20.32 -7.32 -5.58
C THR A 257 -21.60 -7.94 -4.99
N ALA A 258 -21.65 -8.06 -3.66
CA ALA A 258 -22.83 -8.59 -2.98
C ALA A 258 -24.06 -7.68 -3.11
N ILE A 259 -23.89 -6.36 -2.99
CA ILE A 259 -24.96 -5.37 -3.21
C ILE A 259 -25.46 -5.46 -4.65
N LYS A 260 -24.55 -5.44 -5.65
CA LYS A 260 -24.92 -5.59 -7.05
C LYS A 260 -25.78 -6.84 -7.26
N LYS A 261 -25.30 -7.99 -6.80
CA LYS A 261 -25.98 -9.27 -6.95
C LYS A 261 -27.36 -9.29 -6.29
N TYR A 262 -27.43 -8.99 -4.99
CA TYR A 262 -28.68 -9.22 -4.23
C TYR A 262 -29.66 -8.06 -4.28
N VAL A 263 -29.20 -6.83 -4.52
CA VAL A 263 -30.09 -5.66 -4.63
C VAL A 263 -30.49 -5.42 -6.08
N TYR A 264 -29.53 -5.34 -7.00
CA TYR A 264 -29.80 -4.85 -8.35
C TYR A 264 -30.11 -5.98 -9.35
N ASP A 265 -29.38 -7.09 -9.31
CA ASP A 265 -29.55 -8.19 -10.27
C ASP A 265 -30.67 -9.14 -9.84
N GLU A 266 -30.61 -9.70 -8.63
CA GLU A 266 -31.60 -10.65 -8.11
C GLU A 266 -32.84 -9.97 -7.48
N LYS A 267 -32.75 -8.69 -7.15
CA LYS A 267 -33.83 -7.92 -6.47
C LYS A 267 -34.37 -8.61 -5.21
N ARG A 268 -33.49 -9.27 -4.48
CA ARG A 268 -33.82 -10.01 -3.26
C ARG A 268 -34.05 -9.07 -2.09
N PHE A 269 -33.28 -7.95 -2.04
CA PHE A 269 -33.36 -6.91 -1.02
C PHE A 269 -33.44 -5.55 -1.68
N THR A 270 -34.02 -4.58 -0.99
CA THR A 270 -33.79 -3.16 -1.30
C THR A 270 -32.48 -2.69 -0.68
N LEU A 271 -31.90 -1.61 -1.19
CA LEU A 271 -30.68 -1.04 -0.60
C LEU A 271 -30.91 -0.57 0.85
N ARG A 272 -32.12 -0.05 1.15
CA ARG A 272 -32.54 0.29 2.53
C ARG A 272 -32.51 -0.92 3.45
N GLN A 273 -33.04 -2.07 3.00
CA GLN A 273 -33.00 -3.30 3.80
C GLN A 273 -31.56 -3.76 4.06
N VAL A 274 -30.67 -3.62 3.08
CA VAL A 274 -29.24 -3.92 3.30
C VAL A 274 -28.68 -2.99 4.36
N LYS A 275 -28.89 -1.68 4.25
CA LYS A 275 -28.47 -0.71 5.26
C LYS A 275 -28.97 -1.08 6.65
N ASP A 276 -30.26 -1.38 6.81
CA ASP A 276 -30.85 -1.71 8.10
C ASP A 276 -30.23 -2.97 8.74
N MET A 277 -29.90 -3.99 7.91
CA MET A 277 -29.17 -5.19 8.35
C MET A 277 -27.75 -4.87 8.83
N LEU A 278 -27.06 -3.94 8.18
CA LEU A 278 -25.71 -3.52 8.56
C LEU A 278 -25.74 -2.66 9.83
N ASP A 279 -26.69 -1.76 9.97
CA ASP A 279 -26.86 -0.88 11.14
C ASP A 279 -27.08 -1.65 12.44
N CYS A 280 -27.81 -2.78 12.37
CA CYS A 280 -27.97 -3.68 13.50
C CYS A 280 -26.89 -4.77 13.58
N ASN A 281 -25.78 -4.63 12.85
CA ASN A 281 -24.65 -5.58 12.85
C ASN A 281 -25.09 -7.03 12.52
N PHE A 282 -26.09 -7.18 11.66
CA PHE A 282 -26.79 -8.43 11.31
C PHE A 282 -27.47 -9.14 12.51
N GLU A 283 -27.70 -8.46 13.63
CA GLU A 283 -28.47 -9.05 14.73
C GLU A 283 -29.90 -9.35 14.27
N GLY A 284 -30.32 -10.62 14.41
CA GLY A 284 -31.60 -11.11 13.90
C GLY A 284 -31.63 -11.42 12.39
N PHE A 285 -30.53 -11.20 11.65
CA PHE A 285 -30.42 -11.43 10.21
C PHE A 285 -29.33 -12.44 9.85
N GLU A 286 -29.14 -13.47 10.66
CA GLU A 286 -28.07 -14.46 10.48
C GLU A 286 -28.18 -15.25 9.19
N LYS A 287 -29.38 -15.47 8.66
CA LYS A 287 -29.61 -16.14 7.37
C LYS A 287 -29.16 -15.25 6.21
N GLU A 288 -29.53 -14.00 6.27
CA GLU A 288 -29.16 -12.98 5.29
C GLU A 288 -27.65 -12.75 5.32
N ARG A 289 -27.05 -12.64 6.50
CA ARG A 289 -25.60 -12.56 6.65
C ARG A 289 -24.88 -13.72 5.96
N ARG A 290 -25.38 -14.95 6.09
CA ARG A 290 -24.79 -16.12 5.41
C ARG A 290 -24.86 -15.99 3.89
N LEU A 291 -25.88 -15.35 3.33
CA LEU A 291 -25.91 -15.05 1.89
C LEU A 291 -24.80 -14.09 1.51
N PHE A 292 -24.61 -13.01 2.26
CA PHE A 292 -23.54 -12.05 2.03
C PHE A 292 -22.14 -12.67 2.19
N LEU A 293 -21.95 -13.56 3.16
CA LEU A 293 -20.71 -14.32 3.31
C LEU A 293 -20.41 -15.23 2.11
N ASN A 294 -21.46 -15.83 1.52
CA ASN A 294 -21.36 -16.75 0.38
C ASN A 294 -21.47 -16.04 -0.98
N ALA A 295 -21.61 -14.72 -1.01
CA ALA A 295 -21.53 -13.97 -2.26
C ALA A 295 -20.14 -14.16 -2.91
N PRO A 296 -20.00 -13.96 -4.22
CA PRO A 296 -18.69 -13.96 -4.87
C PRO A 296 -17.68 -13.11 -4.12
N LYS A 297 -16.46 -13.61 -3.98
CA LYS A 297 -15.37 -12.96 -3.26
C LYS A 297 -14.09 -12.97 -4.08
N TYR A 298 -13.36 -11.87 -4.04
CA TYR A 298 -12.04 -11.78 -4.63
C TYR A 298 -11.10 -12.85 -4.04
N GLY A 299 -10.20 -13.34 -4.89
CA GLY A 299 -9.23 -14.38 -4.50
C GLY A 299 -9.74 -15.81 -4.60
N ASN A 300 -10.99 -16.03 -5.02
CA ASN A 300 -11.59 -17.34 -5.24
C ASN A 300 -11.75 -17.70 -6.74
N ASN A 301 -11.05 -16.98 -7.63
CA ASN A 301 -11.14 -17.16 -9.07
C ASN A 301 -12.59 -16.96 -9.60
N ASP A 302 -13.29 -15.98 -9.05
CA ASP A 302 -14.61 -15.57 -9.49
C ASP A 302 -14.49 -14.31 -10.35
N PRO A 303 -14.85 -14.38 -11.66
CA PRO A 303 -14.60 -13.27 -12.59
C PRO A 303 -15.42 -12.01 -12.26
N GLU A 304 -16.56 -12.12 -11.59
CA GLU A 304 -17.37 -10.96 -11.21
C GLU A 304 -16.75 -10.22 -10.03
N ALA A 305 -16.27 -10.95 -9.02
CA ALA A 305 -15.58 -10.38 -7.87
C ALA A 305 -14.22 -9.79 -8.28
N ASP A 306 -13.46 -10.51 -9.15
CA ASP A 306 -12.17 -10.04 -9.65
C ASP A 306 -12.31 -8.75 -10.49
N ALA A 307 -13.36 -8.68 -11.35
CA ALA A 307 -13.66 -7.47 -12.12
C ALA A 307 -14.06 -6.29 -11.22
N MET A 308 -14.75 -6.54 -10.11
CA MET A 308 -15.14 -5.47 -9.18
C MET A 308 -13.93 -4.89 -8.45
N VAL A 309 -12.99 -5.72 -7.99
CA VAL A 309 -11.75 -5.24 -7.37
C VAL A 309 -10.96 -4.41 -8.37
N LEU A 310 -10.82 -4.87 -9.61
CA LEU A 310 -10.14 -4.12 -10.67
C LEU A 310 -10.82 -2.77 -10.92
N LYS A 311 -12.15 -2.75 -10.99
CA LYS A 311 -12.93 -1.51 -11.17
C LYS A 311 -12.68 -0.50 -10.04
N VAL A 312 -12.65 -0.97 -8.78
CA VAL A 312 -12.35 -0.14 -7.60
C VAL A 312 -10.92 0.38 -7.68
N TYR A 313 -9.96 -0.52 -7.91
CA TYR A 313 -8.55 -0.16 -8.01
C TYR A 313 -8.28 0.90 -9.09
N GLU A 314 -8.76 0.67 -10.30
CA GLU A 314 -8.55 1.60 -11.42
C GLU A 314 -9.16 2.99 -11.14
N HIS A 315 -10.33 3.02 -10.49
CA HIS A 315 -10.96 4.29 -10.12
C HIS A 315 -10.13 5.04 -9.08
N VAL A 316 -9.76 4.37 -8.00
CA VAL A 316 -9.01 4.99 -6.88
C VAL A 316 -7.61 5.43 -7.33
N ALA A 317 -6.93 4.59 -8.14
CA ALA A 317 -5.63 4.94 -8.71
C ALA A 317 -5.70 6.18 -9.62
N ARG A 318 -6.75 6.25 -10.45
CA ARG A 318 -6.99 7.42 -11.31
C ARG A 318 -7.28 8.67 -10.49
N ALA A 319 -8.15 8.57 -9.48
CA ALA A 319 -8.47 9.68 -8.59
C ALA A 319 -7.21 10.24 -7.89
N ALA A 320 -6.30 9.37 -7.47
CA ALA A 320 -5.01 9.78 -6.89
C ALA A 320 -4.15 10.53 -7.91
N ILE A 321 -3.97 9.97 -9.11
CA ILE A 321 -3.17 10.61 -10.18
C ILE A 321 -3.75 11.98 -10.56
N GLU A 322 -5.07 12.12 -10.65
CA GLU A 322 -5.74 13.38 -10.98
C GLU A 322 -5.53 14.48 -9.92
N CYS A 323 -5.20 14.12 -8.68
CA CYS A 323 -4.86 15.09 -7.64
C CYS A 323 -3.49 15.73 -7.81
N THR A 324 -2.56 15.09 -8.53
CA THR A 324 -1.14 15.43 -8.63
C THR A 324 -0.91 16.91 -8.97
N GLU A 325 -1.48 17.39 -10.08
CA GLU A 325 -1.33 18.77 -10.52
C GLU A 325 -1.96 19.78 -9.54
N THR A 326 -3.09 19.39 -8.94
CA THR A 326 -3.84 20.26 -8.02
C THR A 326 -3.05 20.58 -6.76
N VAL A 327 -2.30 19.59 -6.24
CA VAL A 327 -1.57 19.74 -4.96
C VAL A 327 -0.09 20.08 -5.15
N GLY A 328 0.41 20.09 -6.38
CA GLY A 328 1.79 20.45 -6.70
C GLY A 328 2.82 19.37 -6.32
N LEU A 329 2.42 18.11 -6.31
CA LEU A 329 3.31 16.94 -6.25
C LEU A 329 3.64 16.48 -7.68
N ASP A 330 4.79 15.82 -7.88
CA ASP A 330 5.14 15.27 -9.18
C ASP A 330 4.35 13.99 -9.47
N HIS A 331 4.17 13.15 -8.47
CA HIS A 331 3.34 11.93 -8.55
C HIS A 331 2.59 11.70 -7.24
N TYR A 332 1.36 11.25 -7.34
CA TYR A 332 0.53 10.83 -6.22
C TYR A 332 -0.10 9.48 -6.55
N THR A 333 0.34 8.42 -5.86
CA THR A 333 0.05 7.04 -6.25
C THR A 333 -0.33 6.19 -5.06
N ILE A 334 -1.40 5.42 -5.22
CA ILE A 334 -1.89 4.59 -4.12
C ILE A 334 -0.98 3.39 -3.83
N VAL A 335 -0.90 3.04 -2.55
CA VAL A 335 -0.42 1.74 -2.10
C VAL A 335 -1.51 1.03 -1.31
N SER A 336 -1.78 -0.23 -1.64
CA SER A 336 -2.74 -1.04 -0.88
C SER A 336 -2.00 -1.77 0.24
N VAL A 337 -2.31 -1.42 1.48
CA VAL A 337 -1.62 -1.95 2.65
C VAL A 337 -2.55 -2.73 3.56
N ASN A 338 -1.96 -3.62 4.34
CA ASN A 338 -2.59 -4.28 5.47
C ASN A 338 -1.60 -4.28 6.64
N ASN A 339 -1.78 -3.35 7.54
CA ASN A 339 -0.96 -3.17 8.72
C ASN A 339 -1.79 -3.19 10.01
N SER A 340 -1.18 -2.95 11.16
CA SER A 340 -1.88 -2.95 12.46
C SER A 340 -3.01 -1.92 12.53
N ALA A 341 -2.91 -0.80 11.84
CA ALA A 341 -3.97 0.22 11.78
C ALA A 341 -5.25 -0.29 11.10
N SER A 342 -5.18 -1.38 10.32
CA SER A 342 -6.37 -2.02 9.73
C SER A 342 -7.36 -2.51 10.81
N ALA A 343 -6.88 -2.87 12.00
CA ALA A 343 -7.73 -3.26 13.14
C ALA A 343 -8.50 -2.04 13.67
N ASP A 344 -7.80 -0.92 13.88
CA ASP A 344 -8.43 0.33 14.36
C ASP A 344 -9.47 0.83 13.35
N TRP A 345 -9.13 0.79 12.05
CA TRP A 345 -10.05 1.21 10.99
C TRP A 345 -11.25 0.27 10.87
N GLY A 346 -11.06 -1.03 11.15
CA GLY A 346 -12.14 -2.01 11.24
C GLY A 346 -13.09 -1.71 12.40
N GLU A 347 -12.57 -1.23 13.54
CA GLU A 347 -13.37 -0.81 14.69
C GLU A 347 -14.26 0.40 14.37
N TYR A 348 -13.72 1.39 13.64
CA TYR A 348 -14.45 2.59 13.23
C TYR A 348 -15.36 2.40 12.01
N THR A 349 -15.47 1.19 11.47
CA THR A 349 -16.31 0.87 10.31
C THR A 349 -17.43 -0.06 10.70
N MET A 350 -18.67 0.30 10.36
CA MET A 350 -19.86 -0.51 10.59
C MET A 350 -19.76 -1.88 9.91
N ALA A 351 -20.70 -2.77 10.17
CA ALA A 351 -20.80 -4.03 9.43
C ALA A 351 -20.84 -3.79 7.93
N SER A 352 -20.37 -4.73 7.13
CA SER A 352 -20.26 -4.56 5.68
C SER A 352 -20.98 -5.65 4.90
N ALA A 353 -21.43 -5.30 3.70
CA ALA A 353 -22.21 -6.21 2.84
C ALA A 353 -21.40 -7.40 2.29
N CYS A 354 -20.11 -7.53 2.61
CA CYS A 354 -19.36 -8.77 2.43
C CYS A 354 -19.67 -9.83 3.51
N GLY A 355 -20.45 -9.47 4.53
CA GLY A 355 -20.81 -10.31 5.67
C GLY A 355 -19.94 -10.12 6.92
N ARG A 356 -19.00 -9.16 6.92
CA ARG A 356 -18.19 -8.77 8.09
C ARG A 356 -19.10 -8.09 9.12
N ARG A 357 -18.90 -8.43 10.39
CA ARG A 357 -19.47 -7.71 11.54
C ARG A 357 -18.52 -6.62 12.04
N SER A 358 -19.03 -5.65 12.79
CA SER A 358 -18.26 -4.64 13.51
C SER A 358 -18.30 -4.97 15.01
N PRO A 359 -17.17 -4.79 15.76
CA PRO A 359 -15.80 -4.66 15.26
C PRO A 359 -15.30 -5.99 14.69
N GLY A 360 -14.48 -5.97 13.64
CA GLY A 360 -13.98 -7.20 13.01
C GLY A 360 -12.77 -6.99 12.14
#